data_45d0dd708a3b2892dd1ae23583752105
#
_entry.id   45d0dd708a3b2892dd1ae23583752105
#
_cell.length_a   1.000
_cell.length_b   1.000
_cell.length_c   1.000
_cell.angle_alpha   90.00
_cell.angle_beta   90.00
_cell.angle_gamma   90.00
#
_symmetry.space_group_name_H-M   'P 1'
#
loop_
_entity.id
_entity.type
_entity.pdbx_description
1 polymer ?
#
loop_
_entity_poly.entity_id
_entity_poly.type
_entity_poly.pdbx_seq_one_letter_code
_entity_poly.pdbx_strand_id
1 'polypeptide(L)'
;DHIRNNTAGAADLQLLNTRYGSQIEESEADMYITLATRRDTVDSINEKKLAELPGDPITFEGVIEGDFPESSLPTSQELVLKPGAQIIFIKNDFDRRWVNGTIGVIAGIDEEEETIYVITDDGKECDVKRESWRNIRYRYNEKTKEIEEEVLGSFTQYPIRLAWAITVHKSQGLTFSRVVIDF
;
A
#
# COMPACT_ATOMS: atom_id res chain seq x y z
N ASP A 1 -3.20 16.71 -17.74
CA ASP A 1 -2.13 17.72 -17.62
C ASP A 1 -2.64 19.15 -17.41
N HIS A 2 -3.87 19.52 -17.85
CA HIS A 2 -4.40 20.88 -17.73
C HIS A 2 -4.48 21.36 -16.26
N ILE A 3 -4.97 20.52 -15.35
CA ILE A 3 -5.05 20.86 -13.90
C ILE A 3 -3.63 21.07 -13.34
N ARG A 4 -2.70 20.17 -13.66
CA ARG A 4 -1.31 20.25 -13.19
C ARG A 4 -0.62 21.55 -13.64
N ASN A 5 -0.90 22.00 -14.84
CA ASN A 5 -0.29 23.18 -15.45
C ASN A 5 -1.11 24.46 -15.19
N ASN A 6 -2.16 24.39 -14.39
CA ASN A 6 -3.08 25.49 -14.10
C ASN A 6 -3.71 26.09 -15.38
N THR A 7 -3.98 25.24 -16.39
CA THR A 7 -4.60 25.58 -17.67
C THR A 7 -5.98 24.94 -17.85
N ALA A 8 -6.56 24.39 -16.76
CA ALA A 8 -7.86 23.75 -16.79
C ALA A 8 -8.96 24.79 -17.10
N GLY A 9 -9.80 24.47 -18.08
CA GLY A 9 -10.92 25.29 -18.53
C GLY A 9 -12.29 24.65 -18.23
N ALA A 10 -13.35 25.29 -18.71
CA ALA A 10 -14.73 24.82 -18.50
C ALA A 10 -14.97 23.40 -19.05
N ALA A 11 -14.34 23.01 -20.15
CA ALA A 11 -14.46 21.68 -20.71
C ALA A 11 -13.86 20.58 -19.82
N ASP A 12 -12.73 20.88 -19.16
CA ASP A 12 -12.10 19.94 -18.20
C ASP A 12 -12.99 19.74 -16.97
N LEU A 13 -13.60 20.83 -16.46
CA LEU A 13 -14.55 20.78 -15.36
C LEU A 13 -15.82 20.01 -15.72
N GLN A 14 -16.37 20.21 -16.94
CA GLN A 14 -17.50 19.42 -17.41
C GLN A 14 -17.16 17.93 -17.44
N LEU A 15 -15.99 17.55 -17.96
CA LEU A 15 -15.54 16.16 -17.98
C LEU A 15 -15.43 15.57 -16.57
N LEU A 16 -14.87 16.29 -15.61
CA LEU A 16 -14.80 15.87 -14.22
C LEU A 16 -16.20 15.72 -13.60
N ASN A 17 -17.09 16.66 -13.85
CA ASN A 17 -18.46 16.64 -13.34
C ASN A 17 -19.28 15.45 -13.85
N THR A 18 -18.98 14.88 -15.01
CA THR A 18 -19.62 13.64 -15.49
C THR A 18 -19.33 12.44 -14.57
N ARG A 19 -18.29 12.52 -13.77
CA ARG A 19 -17.88 11.48 -12.81
C ARG A 19 -18.36 11.75 -11.39
N TYR A 20 -18.92 12.92 -11.13
CA TYR A 20 -19.42 13.30 -9.81
C TYR A 20 -20.71 12.54 -9.50
N GLY A 21 -20.76 11.88 -8.34
CA GLY A 21 -21.93 11.11 -7.89
C GLY A 21 -22.26 9.89 -8.74
N SER A 22 -21.38 9.47 -9.66
CA SER A 22 -21.56 8.19 -10.38
C SER A 22 -21.50 7.04 -9.37
N GLN A 23 -22.54 6.21 -9.37
CA GLN A 23 -22.54 4.99 -8.56
C GLN A 23 -21.47 4.04 -9.15
N ILE A 24 -20.65 3.47 -8.26
CA ILE A 24 -19.77 2.38 -8.62
C ILE A 24 -20.66 1.14 -8.61
N GLU A 25 -20.85 0.51 -9.77
CA GLU A 25 -21.38 -0.83 -9.79
C GLU A 25 -20.31 -1.73 -9.15
N GLU A 26 -20.57 -2.17 -7.92
CA GLU A 26 -19.73 -3.17 -7.23
C GLU A 26 -19.90 -4.52 -7.95
N SER A 27 -19.19 -4.72 -9.04
CA SER A 27 -18.95 -6.07 -9.51
C SER A 27 -17.82 -6.66 -8.64
N GLU A 28 -18.00 -7.84 -8.10
CA GLU A 28 -17.02 -8.53 -7.23
C GLU A 28 -15.65 -8.70 -7.88
N ALA A 29 -15.54 -8.52 -9.19
CA ALA A 29 -14.30 -8.64 -9.96
C ALA A 29 -13.49 -7.34 -10.06
N ASP A 30 -14.07 -6.20 -9.68
CA ASP A 30 -13.46 -4.91 -9.96
C ASP A 30 -12.85 -4.28 -8.70
N MET A 31 -11.51 -4.43 -8.57
CA MET A 31 -10.76 -3.74 -7.52
C MET A 31 -10.75 -2.23 -7.77
N TYR A 32 -11.17 -1.45 -6.80
CA TYR A 32 -11.05 0.01 -6.80
C TYR A 32 -10.45 0.49 -5.48
N ILE A 33 -9.83 1.65 -5.51
CA ILE A 33 -9.26 2.30 -4.32
C ILE A 33 -9.99 3.61 -4.05
N THR A 34 -10.36 3.84 -2.80
CA THR A 34 -10.83 5.14 -2.34
C THR A 34 -9.63 6.02 -1.96
N LEU A 35 -9.51 7.19 -2.59
CA LEU A 35 -8.54 8.21 -2.21
C LEU A 35 -9.20 9.20 -1.27
N ALA A 36 -8.71 9.30 -0.03
CA ALA A 36 -9.20 10.27 0.94
C ALA A 36 -8.08 11.20 1.40
N THR A 37 -8.47 12.40 1.82
CA THR A 37 -7.52 13.41 2.30
C THR A 37 -7.08 13.15 3.74
N ARG A 38 -7.93 12.46 4.53
CA ARG A 38 -7.73 12.22 5.96
C ARG A 38 -7.37 10.77 6.26
N ARG A 39 -6.42 10.58 7.18
CA ARG A 39 -5.97 9.26 7.59
C ARG A 39 -7.05 8.48 8.35
N ASP A 40 -7.78 9.16 9.26
CA ASP A 40 -8.86 8.55 10.03
C ASP A 40 -9.98 7.98 9.14
N THR A 41 -10.32 8.68 8.04
CA THR A 41 -11.28 8.19 7.04
C THR A 41 -10.76 6.91 6.37
N VAL A 42 -9.49 6.90 5.97
CA VAL A 42 -8.84 5.73 5.36
C VAL A 42 -8.84 4.53 6.30
N ASP A 43 -8.43 4.74 7.56
CA ASP A 43 -8.36 3.69 8.57
C ASP A 43 -9.77 3.12 8.82
N SER A 44 -10.79 3.97 8.99
CA SER A 44 -12.19 3.55 9.18
C SER A 44 -12.75 2.74 8.01
N ILE A 45 -12.45 3.13 6.75
CA ILE A 45 -12.90 2.37 5.57
C ILE A 45 -12.24 0.99 5.55
N ASN A 46 -10.92 0.93 5.75
CA ASN A 46 -10.17 -0.32 5.72
C ASN A 46 -10.59 -1.27 6.85
N GLU A 47 -10.76 -0.77 8.07
CA GLU A 47 -11.21 -1.57 9.23
C GLU A 47 -12.62 -2.12 9.00
N LYS A 48 -13.54 -1.28 8.52
CA LYS A 48 -14.91 -1.70 8.22
C LYS A 48 -14.94 -2.79 7.16
N LYS A 49 -14.23 -2.61 6.04
CA LYS A 49 -14.16 -3.59 4.95
C LYS A 49 -13.51 -4.89 5.40
N LEU A 50 -12.47 -4.82 6.23
CA LEU A 50 -11.83 -6.01 6.80
C LEU A 50 -12.79 -6.75 7.73
N ALA A 51 -13.58 -6.04 8.54
CA ALA A 51 -14.57 -6.63 9.44
C ALA A 51 -15.72 -7.32 8.69
N GLU A 52 -16.11 -6.82 7.51
CA GLU A 52 -17.14 -7.41 6.64
C GLU A 52 -16.71 -8.76 6.03
N LEU A 53 -15.41 -9.04 5.94
CA LEU A 53 -14.90 -10.31 5.42
C LEU A 53 -15.14 -11.47 6.41
N PRO A 54 -15.46 -12.67 5.90
CA PRO A 54 -15.64 -13.86 6.73
C PRO A 54 -14.33 -14.30 7.40
N GLY A 55 -14.45 -15.09 8.47
CA GLY A 55 -13.32 -15.67 9.20
C GLY A 55 -12.70 -14.72 10.22
N ASP A 56 -11.79 -15.28 11.01
CA ASP A 56 -11.08 -14.55 12.04
C ASP A 56 -9.89 -13.79 11.46
N PRO A 57 -9.57 -12.60 11.98
CA PRO A 57 -8.40 -11.85 11.56
C PRO A 57 -7.11 -12.50 12.09
N ILE A 58 -6.06 -12.49 11.27
CA ILE A 58 -4.71 -12.90 11.65
C ILE A 58 -3.87 -11.65 11.80
N THR A 59 -3.16 -11.56 12.92
CA THR A 59 -2.26 -10.43 13.22
C THR A 59 -0.82 -10.84 13.05
N PHE A 60 -0.09 -10.10 12.24
CA PHE A 60 1.34 -10.29 12.01
C PHE A 60 2.13 -9.16 12.66
N GLU A 61 2.94 -9.51 13.67
CA GLU A 61 3.83 -8.57 14.33
C GLU A 61 5.06 -8.30 13.49
N GLY A 62 5.32 -7.01 13.22
CA GLY A 62 6.55 -6.54 12.59
C GLY A 62 7.68 -6.48 13.60
N VAL A 63 8.87 -6.88 13.19
CA VAL A 63 10.07 -6.91 14.04
C VAL A 63 10.91 -5.64 13.80
N ILE A 64 11.18 -4.91 14.87
CA ILE A 64 12.09 -3.77 14.85
C ILE A 64 13.39 -4.17 15.55
N GLU A 65 14.52 -3.94 14.90
CA GLU A 65 15.86 -4.13 15.44
C GLU A 65 16.64 -2.81 15.38
N GLY A 66 17.33 -2.47 16.45
CA GLY A 66 18.08 -1.22 16.55
C GLY A 66 17.22 0.03 16.54
N ASP A 67 17.72 1.10 15.92
CA ASP A 67 17.04 2.40 15.83
C ASP A 67 16.22 2.51 14.53
N PHE A 68 14.92 2.24 14.61
CA PHE A 68 13.99 2.44 13.52
C PHE A 68 12.77 3.23 14.00
N PRO A 69 12.64 4.52 13.67
CA PRO A 69 11.58 5.37 14.19
C PRO A 69 10.18 4.90 13.73
N GLU A 70 9.21 4.90 14.64
CA GLU A 70 7.81 4.56 14.32
C GLU A 70 7.22 5.41 13.19
N SER A 71 7.58 6.69 13.12
CA SER A 71 7.14 7.60 12.05
C SER A 71 7.63 7.20 10.66
N SER A 72 8.66 6.35 10.59
CA SER A 72 9.27 5.86 9.35
C SER A 72 8.77 4.47 8.96
N LEU A 73 7.88 3.85 9.74
CA LEU A 73 7.34 2.54 9.44
C LEU A 73 6.61 2.53 8.09
N PRO A 74 7.03 1.69 7.14
CA PRO A 74 6.43 1.62 5.82
C PRO A 74 5.03 1.01 5.86
N THR A 75 4.75 0.12 6.81
CA THR A 75 3.43 -0.46 7.10
C THR A 75 3.20 -0.52 8.62
N SER A 76 2.04 -0.98 9.06
CA SER A 76 1.74 -1.13 10.48
C SER A 76 2.66 -2.18 11.11
N GLN A 77 3.09 -1.93 12.35
CA GLN A 77 3.80 -2.93 13.12
C GLN A 77 2.88 -4.12 13.39
N GLU A 78 1.66 -3.86 13.86
CA GLU A 78 0.59 -4.85 13.92
C GLU A 78 -0.18 -4.83 12.59
N LEU A 79 0.06 -5.82 11.75
CA LEU A 79 -0.60 -5.95 10.45
C LEU A 79 -1.72 -6.98 10.55
N VAL A 80 -2.97 -6.51 10.56
CA VAL A 80 -4.16 -7.36 10.68
C VAL A 80 -4.72 -7.66 9.30
N LEU A 81 -4.84 -8.93 8.95
CA LEU A 81 -5.25 -9.39 7.63
C LEU A 81 -6.28 -10.53 7.70
N LYS A 82 -7.02 -10.71 6.62
CA LYS A 82 -7.88 -11.88 6.37
C LYS A 82 -7.74 -12.34 4.91
N PRO A 83 -7.98 -13.60 4.60
CA PRO A 83 -8.25 -14.02 3.22
C PRO A 83 -9.40 -13.19 2.63
N GLY A 84 -9.29 -12.79 1.37
CA GLY A 84 -10.21 -11.86 0.70
C GLY A 84 -9.89 -10.38 0.89
N ALA A 85 -8.92 -10.02 1.74
CA ALA A 85 -8.57 -8.62 1.94
C ALA A 85 -7.88 -8.01 0.71
N GLN A 86 -8.33 -6.82 0.31
CA GLN A 86 -7.68 -6.03 -0.73
C GLN A 86 -6.46 -5.33 -0.15
N ILE A 87 -5.33 -5.50 -0.83
CA ILE A 87 -4.05 -4.96 -0.41
C ILE A 87 -3.37 -4.19 -1.53
N ILE A 88 -2.38 -3.38 -1.14
CA ILE A 88 -1.42 -2.75 -2.04
C ILE A 88 -0.01 -3.11 -1.62
N PHE A 89 0.83 -3.44 -2.60
CA PHE A 89 2.26 -3.63 -2.37
C PHE A 89 2.95 -2.28 -2.17
N ILE A 90 3.83 -2.21 -1.16
CA ILE A 90 4.54 -0.97 -0.77
C ILE A 90 6.04 -1.03 -1.02
N LYS A 91 6.50 -2.06 -1.68
CA LYS A 91 7.90 -2.28 -2.07
C LYS A 91 7.94 -3.03 -3.39
N ASN A 92 8.92 -2.73 -4.23
CA ASN A 92 9.15 -3.50 -5.46
C ASN A 92 9.70 -4.88 -5.10
N ASP A 93 9.19 -5.90 -5.76
CA ASP A 93 9.74 -7.25 -5.65
C ASP A 93 11.09 -7.36 -6.38
N PHE A 94 12.02 -8.14 -5.82
CA PHE A 94 13.32 -8.36 -6.43
C PHE A 94 13.21 -9.08 -7.79
N ASP A 95 12.31 -10.06 -7.89
CA ASP A 95 12.06 -10.84 -9.10
C ASP A 95 11.05 -10.19 -10.04
N ARG A 96 10.62 -8.95 -9.72
CA ARG A 96 9.67 -8.15 -10.50
C ARG A 96 8.30 -8.79 -10.70
N ARG A 97 7.86 -9.62 -9.76
CA ARG A 97 6.51 -10.20 -9.75
C ARG A 97 5.44 -9.14 -9.53
N TRP A 98 5.78 -8.11 -8.75
CA TRP A 98 4.97 -6.90 -8.54
C TRP A 98 5.86 -5.66 -8.37
N VAL A 99 5.25 -4.50 -8.43
CA VAL A 99 5.88 -3.21 -8.14
C VAL A 99 5.15 -2.49 -7.01
N ASN A 100 5.80 -1.51 -6.41
CA ASN A 100 5.14 -0.62 -5.44
C ASN A 100 3.91 0.03 -6.08
N GLY A 101 2.75 -0.12 -5.45
CA GLY A 101 1.47 0.35 -5.97
C GLY A 101 0.61 -0.72 -6.65
N THR A 102 1.15 -1.93 -6.92
CA THR A 102 0.34 -3.05 -7.42
C THR A 102 -0.72 -3.41 -6.38
N ILE A 103 -1.96 -3.56 -6.83
CA ILE A 103 -3.11 -3.97 -6.01
C ILE A 103 -3.29 -5.48 -6.13
N GLY A 104 -3.80 -6.09 -5.09
CA GLY A 104 -4.16 -7.51 -5.11
C GLY A 104 -5.16 -7.86 -4.02
N VAL A 105 -5.63 -9.10 -4.06
CA VAL A 105 -6.49 -9.71 -3.04
C VAL A 105 -5.77 -10.89 -2.43
N ILE A 106 -5.83 -11.02 -1.10
CA ILE A 106 -5.28 -12.17 -0.39
C ILE A 106 -6.12 -13.40 -0.72
N ALA A 107 -5.53 -14.35 -1.44
CA ALA A 107 -6.15 -15.64 -1.76
C ALA A 107 -6.08 -16.64 -0.61
N GLY A 108 -5.01 -16.56 0.19
CA GLY A 108 -4.78 -17.43 1.33
C GLY A 108 -3.61 -16.98 2.19
N ILE A 109 -3.56 -17.51 3.40
CA ILE A 109 -2.50 -17.24 4.38
C ILE A 109 -2.03 -18.58 4.92
N ASP A 110 -0.74 -18.83 4.85
CA ASP A 110 -0.07 -19.99 5.45
C ASP A 110 0.81 -19.48 6.59
N GLU A 111 0.35 -19.69 7.82
CA GLU A 111 1.06 -19.24 9.03
C GLU A 111 2.32 -20.08 9.31
N GLU A 112 2.32 -21.36 8.96
CA GLU A 112 3.46 -22.26 9.18
C GLU A 112 4.63 -21.91 8.25
N GLU A 113 4.32 -21.63 6.97
CA GLU A 113 5.31 -21.23 5.97
C GLU A 113 5.58 -19.71 5.95
N GLU A 114 4.91 -18.95 6.83
CA GLU A 114 4.95 -17.48 6.88
C GLU A 114 4.75 -16.84 5.49
N THR A 115 3.77 -17.35 4.72
CA THR A 115 3.53 -16.96 3.33
C THR A 115 2.10 -16.47 3.15
N ILE A 116 1.96 -15.32 2.49
CA ILE A 116 0.67 -14.77 2.07
C ILE A 116 0.55 -14.93 0.56
N TYR A 117 -0.47 -15.64 0.12
CA TYR A 117 -0.77 -15.81 -1.30
C TYR A 117 -1.67 -14.67 -1.77
N VAL A 118 -1.26 -13.96 -2.80
CA VAL A 118 -1.97 -12.79 -3.34
C VAL A 118 -2.23 -12.98 -4.83
N ILE A 119 -3.44 -12.67 -5.26
CA ILE A 119 -3.79 -12.53 -6.69
C ILE A 119 -3.81 -11.03 -7.00
N THR A 120 -2.96 -10.60 -7.91
CA THR A 120 -2.86 -9.20 -8.32
C THR A 120 -3.99 -8.80 -9.26
N ASP A 121 -4.19 -7.51 -9.50
CA ASP A 121 -5.23 -6.97 -10.38
C ASP A 121 -5.05 -7.38 -11.85
N ASP A 122 -3.84 -7.77 -12.27
CA ASP A 122 -3.57 -8.37 -13.58
C ASP A 122 -3.69 -9.92 -13.59
N GLY A 123 -4.17 -10.52 -12.50
CA GLY A 123 -4.46 -11.95 -12.36
C GLY A 123 -3.26 -12.85 -12.07
N LYS A 124 -2.11 -12.28 -11.73
CA LYS A 124 -0.93 -13.07 -11.34
C LYS A 124 -1.03 -13.54 -9.89
N GLU A 125 -0.65 -14.78 -9.66
CA GLU A 125 -0.48 -15.34 -8.32
C GLU A 125 0.93 -15.06 -7.80
N CYS A 126 1.00 -14.53 -6.58
CA CYS A 126 2.26 -14.18 -5.92
C CYS A 126 2.29 -14.77 -4.51
N ASP A 127 3.39 -15.40 -4.16
CA ASP A 127 3.75 -15.77 -2.79
C ASP A 127 4.54 -14.62 -2.16
N VAL A 128 4.00 -14.07 -1.08
CA VAL A 128 4.53 -12.88 -0.41
C VAL A 128 5.14 -13.30 0.92
N LYS A 129 6.40 -12.98 1.12
CA LYS A 129 7.13 -13.20 2.37
C LYS A 129 7.48 -11.86 3.03
N ARG A 130 7.94 -11.94 4.27
CA ARG A 130 8.41 -10.76 5.01
C ARG A 130 9.60 -10.14 4.31
N GLU A 131 9.67 -8.82 4.31
CA GLU A 131 10.73 -8.01 3.76
C GLU A 131 11.31 -7.08 4.82
N SER A 132 12.58 -6.74 4.70
CA SER A 132 13.24 -5.85 5.64
C SER A 132 13.52 -4.48 5.02
N TRP A 133 13.27 -3.43 5.80
CA TRP A 133 13.67 -2.05 5.52
C TRP A 133 14.77 -1.64 6.49
N ARG A 134 15.75 -0.90 6.01
CA ARG A 134 16.89 -0.45 6.80
C ARG A 134 16.83 1.06 7.04
N ASN A 135 17.08 1.46 8.26
CA ASN A 135 17.39 2.85 8.60
C ASN A 135 18.90 3.06 8.44
N ILE A 136 19.31 3.80 7.42
CA ILE A 136 20.71 3.97 7.04
C ILE A 136 21.11 5.41 7.28
N ARG A 137 22.26 5.60 7.93
CA ARG A 137 22.95 6.88 8.04
C ARG A 137 24.18 6.86 7.14
N TYR A 138 24.36 7.90 6.36
CA TYR A 138 25.57 8.09 5.57
C TYR A 138 26.59 8.88 6.37
N ARG A 139 27.82 8.38 6.48
CA ARG A 139 28.95 9.05 7.12
C ARG A 139 30.09 9.23 6.10
N TYR A 140 30.65 10.44 6.06
CA TYR A 140 31.85 10.66 5.28
C TYR A 140 33.07 10.22 6.09
N ASN A 141 33.87 9.30 5.54
CA ASN A 141 35.14 8.88 6.13
C ASN A 141 36.26 9.73 5.57
N GLU A 142 36.82 10.61 6.40
CA GLU A 142 37.89 11.52 6.02
C GLU A 142 39.20 10.80 5.60
N LYS A 143 39.43 9.57 6.10
CA LYS A 143 40.63 8.78 5.81
C LYS A 143 40.56 8.09 4.45
N THR A 144 39.41 7.49 4.13
CA THR A 144 39.17 6.78 2.85
C THR A 144 38.64 7.70 1.78
N LYS A 145 38.13 8.91 2.16
CA LYS A 145 37.42 9.86 1.29
C LYS A 145 36.17 9.27 0.62
N GLU A 146 35.56 8.30 1.26
CA GLU A 146 34.37 7.61 0.79
C GLU A 146 33.18 7.86 1.72
N ILE A 147 31.97 7.71 1.19
CA ILE A 147 30.73 7.72 1.97
C ILE A 147 30.49 6.30 2.44
N GLU A 148 30.45 6.09 3.74
CA GLU A 148 30.15 4.82 4.37
C GLU A 148 28.69 4.77 4.80
N GLU A 149 28.05 3.61 4.63
CA GLU A 149 26.71 3.33 5.10
C GLU A 149 26.78 2.70 6.49
N GLU A 150 26.11 3.32 7.46
CA GLU A 150 25.90 2.80 8.80
C GLU A 150 24.43 2.40 8.96
N VAL A 151 24.13 1.12 9.13
CA VAL A 151 22.79 0.64 9.42
C VAL A 151 22.50 0.88 10.90
N LEU A 152 21.53 1.75 11.19
CA LEU A 152 21.12 2.11 12.55
C LEU A 152 20.11 1.11 13.11
N GLY A 153 19.23 0.61 12.25
CA GLY A 153 18.20 -0.34 12.59
C GLY A 153 17.48 -0.90 11.38
N SER A 154 16.61 -1.85 11.61
CA SER A 154 15.77 -2.46 10.57
C SER A 154 14.34 -2.68 11.06
N PHE A 155 13.41 -2.75 10.12
CA PHE A 155 12.04 -3.15 10.34
C PHE A 155 11.69 -4.27 9.35
N THR A 156 11.17 -5.39 9.86
CA THR A 156 10.80 -6.55 9.05
C THR A 156 9.31 -6.83 9.17
N GLN A 157 8.59 -6.82 8.05
CA GLN A 157 7.16 -7.09 7.94
C GLN A 157 6.81 -7.48 6.51
N TYR A 158 5.58 -7.96 6.25
CA TYR A 158 5.09 -8.15 4.88
C TYR A 158 5.02 -6.81 4.13
N PRO A 159 5.45 -6.76 2.86
CA PRO A 159 5.52 -5.52 2.07
C PRO A 159 4.15 -5.11 1.50
N ILE A 160 3.09 -5.19 2.32
CA ILE A 160 1.71 -4.92 1.94
C ILE A 160 0.98 -4.06 2.97
N ARG A 161 -0.13 -3.46 2.55
CA ARG A 161 -1.11 -2.76 3.40
C ARG A 161 -2.50 -3.04 2.91
N LEU A 162 -3.50 -2.91 3.80
CA LEU A 162 -4.90 -2.82 3.38
C LEU A 162 -5.10 -1.65 2.43
N ALA A 163 -5.90 -1.83 1.40
CA ALA A 163 -6.02 -0.87 0.31
C ALA A 163 -7.41 -0.75 -0.31
N TRP A 164 -8.48 -0.87 0.46
CA TRP A 164 -9.78 -0.35 0.02
C TRP A 164 -9.80 1.18 0.00
N ALA A 165 -9.01 1.79 0.90
CA ALA A 165 -8.73 3.22 0.91
C ALA A 165 -7.26 3.50 1.19
N ILE A 166 -6.73 4.58 0.61
CA ILE A 166 -5.40 5.13 0.90
C ILE A 166 -5.47 6.66 0.92
N THR A 167 -4.51 7.31 1.58
CA THR A 167 -4.44 8.77 1.56
C THR A 167 -3.91 9.27 0.21
N VAL A 168 -4.39 10.42 -0.23
CA VAL A 168 -3.91 11.10 -1.46
C VAL A 168 -2.38 11.25 -1.45
N HIS A 169 -1.78 11.54 -0.30
CA HIS A 169 -0.31 11.64 -0.19
C HIS A 169 0.41 10.34 -0.53
N LYS A 170 -0.12 9.21 -0.06
CA LYS A 170 0.47 7.88 -0.34
C LYS A 170 0.20 7.37 -1.75
N SER A 171 -0.78 7.96 -2.44
CA SER A 171 -1.08 7.63 -3.84
C SER A 171 -0.20 8.36 -4.85
N GLN A 172 0.62 9.32 -4.42
CA GLN A 172 1.50 10.07 -5.32
C GLN A 172 2.50 9.16 -6.02
N GLY A 173 2.56 9.26 -7.34
CA GLY A 173 3.43 8.43 -8.18
C GLY A 173 2.90 7.03 -8.45
N LEU A 174 1.74 6.65 -7.93
CA LEU A 174 1.07 5.39 -8.24
C LEU A 174 0.06 5.57 -9.37
N THR A 175 -0.25 4.48 -10.05
CA THR A 175 -1.26 4.43 -11.13
C THR A 175 -2.32 3.42 -10.76
N PHE A 176 -3.59 3.82 -10.85
CA PHE A 176 -4.73 2.96 -10.55
C PHE A 176 -5.67 2.91 -11.75
N SER A 177 -6.23 1.73 -12.00
CA SER A 177 -7.23 1.52 -13.06
C SER A 177 -8.57 2.15 -12.69
N ARG A 178 -8.97 2.06 -11.41
CA ARG A 178 -10.22 2.58 -10.88
C ARG A 178 -10.00 3.25 -9.52
N VAL A 179 -10.53 4.46 -9.38
CA VAL A 179 -10.40 5.23 -8.15
C VAL A 179 -11.69 5.98 -7.82
N VAL A 180 -12.03 5.97 -6.55
CA VAL A 180 -13.04 6.86 -5.94
C VAL A 180 -12.29 7.95 -5.22
N ILE A 181 -12.73 9.19 -5.36
CA ILE A 181 -12.12 10.32 -4.67
C ILE A 181 -13.13 10.86 -3.67
N ASP A 182 -12.76 10.82 -2.39
CA ASP A 182 -13.51 11.37 -1.27
C ASP A 182 -12.78 12.61 -0.74
N PHE A 183 -13.46 13.76 -0.81
CA PHE A 183 -12.92 15.08 -0.42
C PHE A 183 -13.45 15.55 0.92
#